data_24c4b8d55cac1d24891ded37f0c6f1f7
#
_entry.id   24c4b8d55cac1d24891ded37f0c6f1f7
#
_cell.length_a   1.000
_cell.length_b   1.000
_cell.length_c   1.000
_cell.angle_alpha   90.00
_cell.angle_beta   90.00
_cell.angle_gamma   90.00
#
_symmetry.space_group_name_H-M   'P 1'
#
loop_
_entity.id
_entity.type
_entity.pdbx_description
1 polymer ?
#
loop_
_entity_poly.entity_id
_entity_poly.type
_entity_poly.pdbx_seq_one_letter_code
_entity_poly.pdbx_strand_id
1 'polypeptide(L)'
;MTETYTNGIWDVKDGEEEAFVAAWTTFVTWAGEQAGSRTFRLVRDVDNPLRYMSFAPWDDRETQAQWKALPEFPERIGRVRAHCTNFEPSVFELVTAVG
;
A
#
# COMPACT_ATOMS: atom_id res chain seq x y z
N MET A 1 -4.89 17.50 14.55
CA MET A 1 -3.98 16.73 13.70
C MET A 1 -4.74 16.04 12.60
N THR A 2 -4.20 16.05 11.41
CA THR A 2 -4.84 15.48 10.24
C THR A 2 -4.42 14.03 10.07
N GLU A 3 -5.39 13.13 9.89
CA GLU A 3 -5.09 11.74 9.55
C GLU A 3 -4.44 11.69 8.18
N THR A 4 -3.43 10.84 8.07
CA THR A 4 -2.69 10.61 6.83
C THR A 4 -3.07 9.23 6.29
N TYR A 5 -3.25 9.13 4.97
CA TYR A 5 -3.54 7.86 4.32
C TYR A 5 -2.53 7.60 3.21
N THR A 6 -2.02 6.38 3.15
CA THR A 6 -1.29 5.96 1.96
C THR A 6 -2.26 5.28 1.01
N ASN A 7 -2.00 5.44 -0.28
CA ASN A 7 -2.78 4.81 -1.33
C ASN A 7 -1.83 4.31 -2.42
N GLY A 8 -2.17 3.18 -3.00
CA GLY A 8 -1.42 2.65 -4.13
C GLY A 8 -2.39 2.08 -5.15
N ILE A 9 -2.19 2.45 -6.42
CA ILE A 9 -2.89 1.83 -7.53
C ILE A 9 -1.91 0.87 -8.18
N TRP A 10 -2.31 -0.39 -8.31
CA TRP A 10 -1.45 -1.47 -8.81
C TRP A 10 -2.10 -2.08 -10.04
N ASP A 11 -1.42 -2.01 -11.17
CA ASP A 11 -1.83 -2.72 -12.38
C ASP A 11 -0.99 -4.00 -12.44
N VAL A 12 -1.62 -5.15 -12.22
CA VAL A 12 -0.96 -6.43 -12.06
C VAL A 12 -0.83 -7.14 -13.40
N LYS A 13 0.28 -7.84 -13.60
CA LYS A 13 0.48 -8.66 -14.80
C LYS A 13 -0.52 -9.80 -14.83
N ASP A 14 -1.07 -10.05 -16.01
CA ASP A 14 -2.02 -11.15 -16.21
C ASP A 14 -1.38 -12.48 -15.79
N GLY A 15 -2.11 -13.26 -14.99
CA GLY A 15 -1.64 -14.54 -14.47
C GLY A 15 -0.82 -14.43 -13.18
N GLU A 16 -0.48 -13.23 -12.73
CA GLU A 16 0.33 -13.04 -11.51
C GLU A 16 -0.49 -12.51 -10.33
N GLU A 17 -1.82 -12.57 -10.41
CA GLU A 17 -2.70 -12.02 -9.38
C GLU A 17 -2.47 -12.65 -8.00
N GLU A 18 -2.38 -13.98 -7.93
CA GLU A 18 -2.13 -14.66 -6.65
C GLU A 18 -0.75 -14.34 -6.08
N ALA A 19 0.26 -14.33 -6.93
CA ALA A 19 1.63 -13.99 -6.54
C ALA A 19 1.71 -12.55 -6.05
N PHE A 20 1.00 -11.64 -6.70
CA PHE A 20 0.92 -10.24 -6.28
C PHE A 20 0.29 -10.12 -4.89
N VAL A 21 -0.85 -10.75 -4.64
CA VAL A 21 -1.54 -10.70 -3.34
C VAL A 21 -0.63 -11.25 -2.24
N ALA A 22 0.07 -12.36 -2.49
CA ALA A 22 1.00 -12.93 -1.53
C ALA A 22 2.16 -11.99 -1.24
N ALA A 23 2.74 -11.39 -2.27
CA ALA A 23 3.85 -10.44 -2.12
C ALA A 23 3.41 -9.18 -1.37
N TRP A 24 2.24 -8.65 -1.69
CA TRP A 24 1.67 -7.48 -1.01
C TRP A 24 1.43 -7.80 0.48
N THR A 25 0.85 -8.96 0.78
CA THR A 25 0.59 -9.39 2.16
C THR A 25 1.89 -9.46 2.96
N THR A 26 2.94 -10.03 2.40
CA THR A 26 4.26 -10.08 3.04
C THR A 26 4.81 -8.69 3.30
N PHE A 27 4.67 -7.79 2.33
CA PHE A 27 5.13 -6.40 2.44
C PHE A 27 4.41 -5.65 3.56
N VAL A 28 3.09 -5.71 3.62
CA VAL A 28 2.33 -4.96 4.64
C VAL A 28 2.45 -5.60 6.03
N THR A 29 2.69 -6.90 6.12
CA THR A 29 2.99 -7.55 7.40
C THR A 29 4.28 -6.98 7.98
N TRP A 30 5.31 -6.87 7.16
CA TRP A 30 6.55 -6.21 7.58
C TRP A 30 6.31 -4.74 7.96
N ALA A 31 5.55 -4.01 7.15
CA ALA A 31 5.25 -2.60 7.40
C ALA A 31 4.56 -2.41 8.77
N GLY A 32 3.61 -3.28 9.11
CA GLY A 32 2.92 -3.25 10.38
C GLY A 32 3.85 -3.48 11.56
N GLU A 33 4.82 -4.36 11.41
CA GLU A 33 5.84 -4.62 12.44
C GLU A 33 6.73 -3.41 12.69
N GLN A 34 7.08 -2.66 11.63
CA GLN A 34 7.98 -1.50 11.73
C GLN A 34 7.27 -0.25 12.26
N ALA A 35 6.05 -0.03 11.81
CA ALA A 35 5.32 1.21 12.07
C ALA A 35 4.26 1.07 13.17
N GLY A 36 4.20 -0.10 13.82
CA GLY A 36 3.16 -0.42 14.78
C GLY A 36 1.90 -0.93 14.09
N SER A 37 0.86 -1.17 14.88
CA SER A 37 -0.38 -1.73 14.36
C SER A 37 -1.02 -0.79 13.34
N ARG A 38 -1.26 -1.31 12.16
CA ARG A 38 -1.90 -0.59 11.06
C ARG A 38 -2.93 -1.47 10.40
N THR A 39 -3.94 -0.84 9.84
CA THR A 39 -4.95 -1.52 9.06
C THR A 39 -4.64 -1.29 7.58
N PHE A 40 -4.16 -2.32 6.91
CA PHE A 40 -3.89 -2.28 5.48
C PHE A 40 -5.03 -2.97 4.75
N ARG A 41 -5.50 -2.35 3.68
CA ARG A 41 -6.57 -2.91 2.84
C ARG A 41 -6.11 -2.97 1.39
N LEU A 42 -6.43 -4.08 0.75
CA LEU A 42 -6.23 -4.26 -0.69
C LEU A 42 -7.57 -4.63 -1.29
N VAL A 43 -8.00 -3.86 -2.28
CA VAL A 43 -9.26 -4.09 -2.96
C VAL A 43 -9.00 -4.24 -4.45
N ARG A 44 -9.88 -4.94 -5.14
CA ARG A 44 -9.77 -5.18 -6.57
C ARG A 44 -10.91 -4.47 -7.30
N ASP A 45 -10.58 -3.85 -8.42
CA ASP A 45 -11.55 -3.22 -9.29
C ASP A 45 -12.50 -4.29 -9.85
N VAL A 46 -13.80 -4.14 -9.63
CA VAL A 46 -14.78 -5.14 -10.08
C VAL A 46 -14.95 -5.18 -11.59
N ASP A 47 -14.56 -4.10 -12.27
CA ASP A 47 -14.68 -3.99 -13.73
C ASP A 47 -13.33 -4.25 -14.43
N ASN A 48 -12.24 -4.26 -13.68
CA ASN A 48 -10.90 -4.53 -14.21
C ASN A 48 -10.13 -5.41 -13.20
N PRO A 49 -10.19 -6.74 -13.34
CA PRO A 49 -9.63 -7.66 -12.34
C PRO A 49 -8.11 -7.61 -12.20
N LEU A 50 -7.40 -6.92 -13.08
CA LEU A 50 -5.95 -6.72 -12.96
C LEU A 50 -5.59 -5.43 -12.23
N ARG A 51 -6.59 -4.62 -11.90
CA ARG A 51 -6.35 -3.36 -11.20
C ARG A 51 -6.74 -3.48 -9.74
N TYR A 52 -5.78 -3.16 -8.86
CA TYR A 52 -5.95 -3.20 -7.41
C TYR A 52 -5.67 -1.83 -6.82
N MET A 53 -6.27 -1.56 -5.67
CA MET A 53 -5.98 -0.38 -4.89
C MET A 53 -5.69 -0.80 -3.45
N SER A 54 -4.62 -0.26 -2.88
CA SER A 54 -4.32 -0.44 -1.47
C SER A 54 -4.43 0.90 -0.74
N PHE A 55 -4.80 0.83 0.53
CA PHE A 55 -4.86 2.02 1.37
C PHE A 55 -4.67 1.65 2.84
N ALA A 56 -4.17 2.61 3.60
CA ALA A 56 -3.94 2.43 5.03
C ALA A 56 -3.95 3.78 5.74
N PRO A 57 -4.56 3.87 6.93
CA PRO A 57 -4.46 5.07 7.76
C PRO A 57 -3.12 5.08 8.53
N TRP A 58 -2.63 6.27 8.81
CA TRP A 58 -1.43 6.53 9.61
C TRP A 58 -1.76 7.61 10.62
N ASP A 59 -1.10 7.58 11.78
CA ASP A 59 -1.34 8.59 12.82
C ASP A 59 -1.01 10.00 12.34
N ASP A 60 0.08 10.13 11.60
CA ASP A 60 0.49 11.40 11.02
C ASP A 60 1.44 11.17 9.84
N ARG A 61 1.73 12.26 9.14
CA ARG A 61 2.59 12.23 7.96
C ARG A 61 4.04 11.88 8.30
N GLU A 62 4.50 12.28 9.48
CA GLU A 62 5.87 12.02 9.91
C GLU A 62 6.12 10.52 10.10
N THR A 63 5.21 9.82 10.77
CA THR A 63 5.30 8.38 10.98
C THR A 63 5.31 7.64 9.64
N GLN A 64 4.47 8.05 8.71
CA GLN A 64 4.43 7.47 7.37
C GLN A 64 5.75 7.72 6.62
N ALA A 65 6.27 8.94 6.70
CA ALA A 65 7.53 9.29 6.03
C ALA A 65 8.72 8.49 6.61
N GLN A 66 8.75 8.28 7.92
CA GLN A 66 9.77 7.49 8.58
C GLN A 66 9.76 6.04 8.09
N TRP A 67 8.60 5.44 7.94
CA TRP A 67 8.46 4.09 7.40
C TRP A 67 9.03 4.03 5.97
N LYS A 68 8.64 4.98 5.13
CA LYS A 68 9.10 5.04 3.74
C LYS A 68 10.61 5.26 3.63
N ALA A 69 11.20 5.88 4.64
CA ALA A 69 12.64 6.17 4.68
C ALA A 69 13.48 5.00 5.21
N LEU A 70 12.87 3.91 5.67
CA LEU A 70 13.60 2.74 6.13
C LEU A 70 14.47 2.17 5.01
N PRO A 71 15.72 1.74 5.33
CA PRO A 71 16.63 1.21 4.30
C PRO A 71 16.07 0.02 3.53
N GLU A 72 15.24 -0.80 4.15
CA GLU A 72 14.66 -1.98 3.53
C GLU A 72 13.48 -1.67 2.62
N PHE A 73 12.90 -0.47 2.71
CA PHE A 73 11.67 -0.15 1.97
C PHE A 73 11.79 -0.35 0.45
N PRO A 74 12.84 0.18 -0.23
CA PRO A 74 12.92 0.05 -1.68
C PRO A 74 12.95 -1.40 -2.15
N GLU A 75 13.70 -2.26 -1.48
CA GLU A 75 13.78 -3.67 -1.83
C GLU A 75 12.45 -4.37 -1.60
N ARG A 76 11.83 -4.11 -0.45
CA ARG A 76 10.58 -4.79 -0.08
C ARG A 76 9.42 -4.40 -0.99
N ILE A 77 9.25 -3.12 -1.28
CA ILE A 77 8.20 -2.70 -2.21
C ILE A 77 8.50 -3.15 -3.64
N GLY A 78 9.78 -3.25 -3.99
CA GLY A 78 10.22 -3.74 -5.29
C GLY A 78 9.76 -5.17 -5.58
N ARG A 79 9.70 -6.02 -4.55
CA ARG A 79 9.20 -7.39 -4.68
C ARG A 79 7.71 -7.43 -5.05
N VAL A 80 6.93 -6.48 -4.54
CA VAL A 80 5.51 -6.35 -4.90
C VAL A 80 5.38 -5.83 -6.32
N ARG A 81 6.15 -4.78 -6.64
CA ARG A 81 6.11 -4.14 -7.97
C ARG A 81 6.54 -5.07 -9.08
N ALA A 82 7.35 -6.08 -8.78
CA ALA A 82 7.81 -7.06 -9.77
C ALA A 82 6.65 -7.80 -10.46
N HIS A 83 5.49 -7.86 -9.80
CA HIS A 83 4.29 -8.51 -10.35
C HIS A 83 3.37 -7.54 -11.09
N CYS A 84 3.80 -6.28 -11.26
CA CYS A 84 2.96 -5.23 -11.80
C CYS A 84 3.53 -4.62 -13.07
N THR A 85 2.64 -4.16 -13.95
CA THR A 85 3.00 -3.36 -15.11
C THR A 85 3.09 -1.88 -14.75
N ASN A 86 2.36 -1.46 -13.69
CA ASN A 86 2.36 -0.08 -13.23
C ASN A 86 2.03 -0.02 -11.74
N PHE A 87 2.56 0.99 -11.06
CA PHE A 87 2.26 1.27 -9.66
C PHE A 87 2.28 2.78 -9.43
N GLU A 88 1.19 3.31 -8.88
CA GLU A 88 1.04 4.74 -8.58
C GLU A 88 0.80 4.93 -7.08
N PRO A 89 1.84 5.27 -6.31
CA PRO A 89 1.68 5.58 -4.89
C PRO A 89 1.23 7.02 -4.68
N SER A 90 0.45 7.23 -3.63
CA SER A 90 0.03 8.58 -3.22
C SER A 90 -0.10 8.65 -1.71
N VAL A 91 0.06 9.84 -1.17
CA VAL A 91 -0.17 10.14 0.25
C VAL A 91 -1.27 11.19 0.31
N PHE A 92 -2.27 10.92 1.11
CA PHE A 92 -3.44 11.80 1.26
C PHE A 92 -3.58 12.22 2.71
N GLU A 93 -4.15 13.39 2.93
CA GLU A 93 -4.54 13.80 4.26
C GLU A 93 -6.06 13.94 4.34
N LEU A 94 -6.63 13.61 5.50
CA LEU A 94 -8.06 13.71 5.70
C LEU A 94 -8.48 15.16 5.64
N VAL A 95 -9.51 15.45 4.84
CA VAL A 95 -10.09 16.80 4.72
C VAL A 95 -11.38 16.89 5.50
N THR A 96 -12.23 15.88 5.40
CA THR A 96 -13.51 15.85 6.11
C THR A 96 -13.98 14.42 6.27
N ALA A 97 -14.73 14.18 7.32
CA ALA A 97 -15.36 12.87 7.56
C ALA A 97 -16.81 13.09 8.01
N VAL A 98 -17.68 12.23 7.53
CA VAL A 98 -19.11 12.25 7.88
C VAL A 98 -19.54 10.84 8.21
N GLY A 99 -20.24 10.68 9.31
CA GLY A 99 -20.75 9.37 9.75
C GLY A 99 -19.79 8.63 10.72
#